data_efe0f3d928c2e5a579aa3246a1d1c166
#
_entry.id   efe0f3d928c2e5a579aa3246a1d1c166
#
_cell.length_a   1.000
_cell.length_b   1.000
_cell.length_c   1.000
_cell.angle_alpha   90.00
_cell.angle_beta   90.00
_cell.angle_gamma   90.00
#
_symmetry.space_group_name_H-M   'P 1'
#
loop_
_entity.id
_entity.type
_entity.pdbx_description
1 polymer ?
#
loop_
_entity_poly.entity_id
_entity_poly.type
_entity_poly.pdbx_seq_one_letter_code
_entity_poly.pdbx_strand_id
1 'polypeptide(L)'
;TIYYGYYPQTEIVSEKTQCGAAKNQKWSKESDYEVNDKVYQQLQDAKYTKNGDTVIDGVKYRRIRKEDSTFPATSGQDIPHYYFWARSVTYHYFRYEPIRWRVLNIADKNALLLADVSLDDQLYNREAKDTTWEQSSIRSWLNGYGEEKEKNFKDTAFREKEQQALVNTSLQNLGNLHYDTVGGSDTNDRIFLLAEMEVYGGAQALTHGFISNY
;
A
#
# COMPACT_ATOMS: atom_id res chain seq x y z
N THR A 1 -8.60 -7.72 15.46
CA THR A 1 -8.78 -7.05 14.16
C THR A 1 -9.67 -5.85 14.32
N ILE A 2 -9.31 -4.73 13.70
CA ILE A 2 -10.11 -3.51 13.63
C ILE A 2 -10.16 -2.99 12.19
N TYR A 3 -11.14 -2.14 11.88
CA TYR A 3 -11.22 -1.44 10.61
C TYR A 3 -10.97 0.05 10.84
N TYR A 4 -10.04 0.63 10.08
CA TYR A 4 -9.65 2.02 10.21
C TYR A 4 -9.08 2.58 8.90
N GLY A 5 -9.64 3.70 8.42
CA GLY A 5 -9.31 4.25 7.11
C GLY A 5 -9.92 3.46 5.95
N TYR A 6 -9.75 3.99 4.74
CA TYR A 6 -10.24 3.43 3.48
C TYR A 6 -9.18 3.51 2.41
N TYR A 7 -8.99 2.46 1.64
CA TYR A 7 -8.02 2.44 0.56
C TYR A 7 -8.58 1.71 -0.66
N PRO A 8 -8.14 2.05 -1.90
CA PRO A 8 -8.49 1.26 -3.09
C PRO A 8 -7.95 -0.16 -2.95
N GLN A 9 -8.84 -1.17 -3.00
CA GLN A 9 -8.44 -2.56 -2.78
C GLN A 9 -8.96 -3.48 -3.88
N THR A 10 -10.27 -3.63 -4.04
CA THR A 10 -10.84 -4.56 -5.02
C THR A 10 -10.90 -3.93 -6.41
N GLU A 11 -10.27 -4.55 -7.39
CA GLU A 11 -10.37 -4.14 -8.79
C GLU A 11 -11.75 -4.51 -9.37
N ILE A 12 -12.40 -3.58 -10.05
CA ILE A 12 -13.63 -3.82 -10.81
C ILE A 12 -13.26 -4.09 -12.25
N VAL A 13 -13.62 -5.26 -12.75
CA VAL A 13 -13.35 -5.70 -14.12
C VAL A 13 -14.65 -6.09 -14.83
N SER A 14 -14.63 -6.08 -16.18
CA SER A 14 -15.69 -6.69 -16.98
C SER A 14 -15.32 -8.13 -17.36
N GLU A 15 -16.30 -8.94 -17.76
CA GLU A 15 -16.03 -10.28 -18.31
C GLU A 15 -15.05 -10.26 -19.48
N LYS A 16 -15.06 -9.17 -20.27
CA LYS A 16 -14.18 -9.01 -21.44
C LYS A 16 -12.77 -8.54 -21.07
N THR A 17 -12.61 -7.86 -19.94
CA THR A 17 -11.36 -7.25 -19.50
C THR A 17 -10.72 -7.96 -18.31
N GLN A 18 -11.23 -9.12 -17.95
CA GLN A 18 -10.59 -9.99 -16.97
C GLN A 18 -9.10 -10.14 -17.31
N CYS A 19 -8.29 -10.00 -16.30
CA CYS A 19 -6.86 -10.13 -16.40
C CYS A 19 -6.47 -11.43 -17.14
N GLY A 20 -5.61 -11.35 -18.15
CA GLY A 20 -5.25 -12.48 -19.01
C GLY A 20 -4.71 -13.70 -18.26
N ALA A 21 -4.15 -13.50 -17.06
CA ALA A 21 -3.71 -14.57 -16.18
C ALA A 21 -4.86 -15.28 -15.47
N ALA A 22 -6.00 -14.62 -15.27
CA ALA A 22 -7.15 -15.18 -14.56
C ALA A 22 -7.78 -16.38 -15.30
N LYS A 23 -7.58 -16.50 -16.59
CA LYS A 23 -8.09 -17.67 -17.37
C LYS A 23 -7.43 -18.98 -16.97
N ASN A 24 -6.23 -18.98 -16.41
CA ASN A 24 -5.45 -20.18 -16.12
C ASN A 24 -4.94 -20.27 -14.67
N GLN A 25 -5.08 -19.25 -13.87
CA GLN A 25 -4.75 -19.29 -12.45
C GLN A 25 -6.04 -19.39 -11.62
N LYS A 26 -6.09 -20.39 -10.75
CA LYS A 26 -7.04 -20.37 -9.63
C LYS A 26 -6.57 -19.27 -8.67
N TRP A 27 -7.09 -18.07 -8.85
CA TRP A 27 -7.01 -17.08 -7.80
C TRP A 27 -7.62 -17.69 -6.54
N SER A 28 -7.05 -17.40 -5.40
CA SER A 28 -7.64 -17.78 -4.12
C SER A 28 -9.07 -17.21 -4.06
N LYS A 29 -9.94 -17.77 -3.22
CA LYS A 29 -11.32 -17.27 -3.03
C LYS A 29 -11.40 -15.80 -2.57
N GLU A 30 -10.29 -15.21 -2.18
CA GLU A 30 -10.08 -13.82 -1.84
C GLU A 30 -9.44 -13.10 -3.04
N SER A 31 -10.04 -13.25 -4.22
CA SER A 31 -9.56 -12.57 -5.41
C SER A 31 -9.71 -11.06 -5.22
N ASP A 32 -8.64 -10.34 -5.49
CA ASP A 32 -8.56 -8.88 -5.39
C ASP A 32 -9.34 -8.17 -6.51
N TYR A 33 -10.31 -8.84 -7.13
CA TYR A 33 -11.13 -8.28 -8.18
C TYR A 33 -12.58 -8.76 -8.13
N GLU A 34 -13.48 -7.94 -8.65
CA GLU A 34 -14.91 -8.24 -8.84
C GLU A 34 -15.28 -8.06 -10.31
N VAL A 35 -15.91 -9.07 -10.90
CA VAL A 35 -16.48 -8.97 -12.24
C VAL A 35 -17.84 -8.28 -12.15
N ASN A 36 -17.94 -7.06 -12.69
CA ASN A 36 -19.16 -6.27 -12.63
C ASN A 36 -19.25 -5.35 -13.86
N ASP A 37 -19.83 -5.88 -14.96
CA ASP A 37 -19.92 -5.16 -16.23
C ASP A 37 -20.67 -3.82 -16.12
N LYS A 38 -21.73 -3.77 -15.30
CA LYS A 38 -22.52 -2.54 -15.13
C LYS A 38 -21.69 -1.43 -14.50
N VAL A 39 -21.05 -1.73 -13.37
CA VAL A 39 -20.21 -0.76 -12.64
C VAL A 39 -18.98 -0.42 -13.47
N TYR A 40 -18.38 -1.38 -14.14
CA TYR A 40 -17.23 -1.16 -15.03
C TYR A 40 -17.56 -0.14 -16.13
N GLN A 41 -18.72 -0.29 -16.80
CA GLN A 41 -19.17 0.68 -17.81
C GLN A 41 -19.39 2.06 -17.22
N GLN A 42 -20.04 2.15 -16.05
CA GLN A 42 -20.25 3.43 -15.36
C GLN A 42 -18.90 4.11 -15.01
N LEU A 43 -17.89 3.30 -14.61
CA LEU A 43 -16.55 3.79 -14.33
C LEU A 43 -15.83 4.30 -15.59
N GLN A 44 -16.02 3.66 -16.75
CA GLN A 44 -15.47 4.15 -18.02
C GLN A 44 -16.03 5.51 -18.40
N ASP A 45 -17.32 5.75 -18.15
CA ASP A 45 -18.03 6.98 -18.53
C ASP A 45 -17.96 8.08 -17.46
N ALA A 46 -17.42 7.78 -16.27
CA ALA A 46 -17.42 8.70 -15.12
C ALA A 46 -16.44 9.86 -15.29
N LYS A 47 -16.74 10.96 -14.59
CA LYS A 47 -15.80 12.07 -14.38
C LYS A 47 -14.96 11.82 -13.14
N TYR A 48 -13.69 12.13 -13.24
CA TYR A 48 -12.71 11.88 -12.19
C TYR A 48 -12.10 13.18 -11.66
N THR A 49 -11.78 13.18 -10.37
CA THR A 49 -10.95 14.24 -9.78
C THR A 49 -9.51 14.17 -10.32
N LYS A 50 -8.68 15.18 -10.00
CA LYS A 50 -7.26 15.19 -10.35
C LYS A 50 -6.49 13.96 -9.79
N ASN A 51 -6.97 13.38 -8.70
CA ASN A 51 -6.35 12.20 -8.05
C ASN A 51 -6.87 10.87 -8.63
N GLY A 52 -7.75 10.92 -9.65
CA GLY A 52 -8.33 9.73 -10.24
C GLY A 52 -9.51 9.14 -9.46
N ASP A 53 -10.10 9.88 -8.54
CA ASP A 53 -11.24 9.41 -7.73
C ASP A 53 -12.58 9.82 -8.36
N THR A 54 -13.57 8.94 -8.21
CA THR A 54 -14.98 9.18 -8.55
C THR A 54 -15.89 8.50 -7.52
N VAL A 55 -17.17 8.84 -7.54
CA VAL A 55 -18.21 8.21 -6.72
C VAL A 55 -19.35 7.77 -7.63
N ILE A 56 -19.75 6.49 -7.53
CA ILE A 56 -20.89 5.91 -8.24
C ILE A 56 -21.80 5.26 -7.20
N ASP A 57 -23.05 5.66 -7.17
CA ASP A 57 -24.06 5.16 -6.23
C ASP A 57 -23.59 5.19 -4.75
N GLY A 58 -22.87 6.25 -4.37
CA GLY A 58 -22.33 6.43 -3.00
C GLY A 58 -21.05 5.66 -2.70
N VAL A 59 -20.55 4.86 -3.61
CA VAL A 59 -19.30 4.11 -3.46
C VAL A 59 -18.16 4.86 -4.14
N LYS A 60 -17.05 5.02 -3.45
CA LYS A 60 -15.85 5.68 -3.97
C LYS A 60 -14.96 4.69 -4.72
N TYR A 61 -14.45 5.13 -5.87
CA TYR A 61 -13.53 4.37 -6.70
C TYR A 61 -12.33 5.23 -7.10
N ARG A 62 -11.20 4.58 -7.38
CA ARG A 62 -10.00 5.17 -7.96
C ARG A 62 -9.67 4.49 -9.28
N ARG A 63 -9.39 5.28 -10.32
CA ARG A 63 -8.77 4.77 -11.54
C ARG A 63 -7.26 4.94 -11.48
N ILE A 64 -6.54 3.95 -11.98
CA ILE A 64 -5.08 3.93 -12.08
C ILE A 64 -4.70 3.51 -13.49
N ARG A 65 -3.68 4.12 -14.07
CA ARG A 65 -3.02 3.64 -15.29
C ARG A 65 -1.70 2.98 -14.92
N LYS A 66 -1.26 2.05 -15.76
CA LYS A 66 0.06 1.43 -15.63
C LYS A 66 1.18 2.49 -15.59
N GLU A 67 1.05 3.53 -16.41
CA GLU A 67 2.03 4.63 -16.49
C GLU A 67 2.02 5.55 -15.26
N ASP A 68 0.93 5.57 -14.51
CA ASP A 68 0.81 6.36 -13.28
C ASP A 68 1.44 5.65 -12.08
N SER A 69 1.85 4.39 -12.26
CA SER A 69 2.55 3.67 -11.21
C SER A 69 3.97 4.22 -11.04
N THR A 70 4.42 4.26 -9.81
CA THR A 70 5.76 4.76 -9.45
C THR A 70 6.89 3.78 -9.80
N PHE A 71 6.56 2.63 -10.40
CA PHE A 71 7.56 1.68 -10.85
C PHE A 71 8.18 2.17 -12.16
N PRO A 72 9.41 2.68 -12.17
CA PRO A 72 10.13 2.84 -13.40
C PRO A 72 10.30 1.46 -14.03
N ALA A 73 10.03 1.35 -15.33
CA ALA A 73 10.44 0.21 -16.10
C ALA A 73 11.99 0.17 -16.05
N THR A 74 12.54 -0.49 -15.05
CA THR A 74 13.97 -0.78 -15.03
C THR A 74 14.23 -1.78 -16.14
N SER A 75 14.93 -1.31 -17.14
CA SER A 75 15.54 -2.05 -18.24
C SER A 75 15.28 -3.56 -18.24
N GLY A 76 14.25 -4.00 -18.95
CA GLY A 76 14.12 -5.38 -19.40
C GLY A 76 13.51 -6.39 -18.42
N GLN A 77 13.11 -6.00 -17.22
CA GLN A 77 12.36 -6.87 -16.32
C GLN A 77 10.92 -6.36 -16.16
N ASP A 78 9.96 -7.16 -16.61
CA ASP A 78 8.55 -6.93 -16.31
C ASP A 78 8.35 -7.04 -14.80
N ILE A 79 7.83 -5.98 -14.19
CA ILE A 79 7.59 -5.95 -12.76
C ILE A 79 6.40 -6.87 -12.46
N PRO A 80 6.52 -7.84 -11.55
CA PRO A 80 5.60 -8.96 -11.43
C PRO A 80 4.11 -8.58 -11.25
N HIS A 81 3.77 -7.51 -10.57
CA HIS A 81 2.35 -7.20 -10.29
C HIS A 81 1.59 -6.54 -11.45
N TYR A 82 2.28 -5.97 -12.45
CA TYR A 82 1.64 -5.57 -13.72
C TYR A 82 1.63 -6.69 -14.75
N TYR A 83 2.27 -7.79 -14.46
CA TYR A 83 2.36 -8.93 -15.37
C TYR A 83 0.99 -9.43 -15.82
N PHE A 84 0.00 -9.30 -14.96
CA PHE A 84 -1.34 -9.81 -15.20
C PHE A 84 -2.31 -8.79 -15.80
N TRP A 85 -1.95 -7.52 -15.89
CA TRP A 85 -2.81 -6.51 -16.48
C TRP A 85 -2.84 -6.64 -18.00
N ALA A 86 -4.05 -6.74 -18.57
CA ALA A 86 -4.23 -6.79 -20.02
C ALA A 86 -3.67 -5.53 -20.67
N ARG A 87 -2.80 -5.68 -21.66
CA ARG A 87 -2.17 -4.55 -22.39
C ARG A 87 -3.18 -3.63 -23.07
N SER A 88 -4.37 -4.14 -23.39
CA SER A 88 -5.46 -3.41 -24.04
C SER A 88 -6.27 -2.53 -23.09
N VAL A 89 -6.05 -2.63 -21.78
CA VAL A 89 -6.80 -1.86 -20.77
C VAL A 89 -5.96 -0.67 -20.33
N THR A 90 -6.49 0.54 -20.59
CA THR A 90 -5.79 1.79 -20.23
C THR A 90 -5.94 2.12 -18.76
N TYR A 91 -7.14 1.92 -18.20
CA TYR A 91 -7.44 2.23 -16.80
C TYR A 91 -7.91 1.00 -16.06
N HIS A 92 -7.43 0.85 -14.83
CA HIS A 92 -7.86 -0.10 -13.84
C HIS A 92 -8.62 0.64 -12.75
N TYR A 93 -9.74 0.08 -12.28
CA TYR A 93 -10.67 0.73 -11.38
C TYR A 93 -10.75 -0.02 -10.07
N PHE A 94 -10.43 0.64 -8.98
CA PHE A 94 -10.38 0.03 -7.66
C PHE A 94 -11.45 0.63 -6.75
N ARG A 95 -12.23 -0.22 -6.08
CA ARG A 95 -13.18 0.19 -5.06
C ARG A 95 -12.45 0.51 -3.78
N TYR A 96 -12.81 1.64 -3.16
CA TYR A 96 -12.36 1.95 -1.82
C TYR A 96 -13.09 1.10 -0.79
N GLU A 97 -12.34 0.44 0.08
CA GLU A 97 -12.82 -0.43 1.13
C GLU A 97 -12.16 -0.09 2.47
N PRO A 98 -12.82 -0.42 3.61
CA PRO A 98 -12.20 -0.25 4.91
C PRO A 98 -10.91 -1.06 5.01
N ILE A 99 -9.85 -0.43 5.50
CA ILE A 99 -8.59 -1.13 5.76
C ILE A 99 -8.77 -1.99 7.00
N ARG A 100 -8.47 -3.27 6.87
CA ARG A 100 -8.45 -4.23 7.98
C ARG A 100 -7.06 -4.25 8.60
N TRP A 101 -7.02 -4.08 9.92
CA TRP A 101 -5.77 -4.05 10.68
C TRP A 101 -5.76 -5.14 11.73
N ARG A 102 -4.60 -5.74 11.88
CA ARG A 102 -4.26 -6.61 13.00
C ARG A 102 -3.68 -5.76 14.12
N VAL A 103 -4.22 -5.88 15.32
CA VAL A 103 -3.66 -5.21 16.50
C VAL A 103 -2.48 -6.05 16.99
N LEU A 104 -1.28 -5.50 16.91
CA LEU A 104 -0.05 -6.17 17.37
C LEU A 104 0.20 -5.94 18.85
N ASN A 105 -0.01 -4.70 19.31
CA ASN A 105 0.22 -4.33 20.71
C ASN A 105 -0.71 -3.19 21.13
N ILE A 106 -1.04 -3.13 22.42
CA ILE A 106 -1.75 -2.03 23.05
C ILE A 106 -0.96 -1.61 24.28
N ALA A 107 -0.49 -0.35 24.29
CA ALA A 107 0.21 0.23 25.41
C ALA A 107 -0.16 1.72 25.53
N ASP A 108 -0.28 2.23 26.74
CA ASP A 108 -0.52 3.65 27.04
C ASP A 108 -1.69 4.26 26.25
N LYS A 109 -2.78 3.51 26.09
CA LYS A 109 -3.99 3.86 25.30
C LYS A 109 -3.75 3.98 23.78
N ASN A 110 -2.59 3.58 23.30
CA ASN A 110 -2.25 3.51 21.88
C ASN A 110 -2.23 2.06 21.40
N ALA A 111 -2.57 1.85 20.14
CA ALA A 111 -2.48 0.55 19.49
C ALA A 111 -1.49 0.60 18.34
N LEU A 112 -0.59 -0.39 18.29
CA LEU A 112 0.22 -0.65 17.12
C LEU A 112 -0.55 -1.57 16.17
N LEU A 113 -0.69 -1.15 14.94
CA LEU A 113 -1.51 -1.80 13.94
C LEU A 113 -0.66 -2.24 12.74
N LEU A 114 -0.89 -3.46 12.26
CA LEU A 114 -0.34 -3.97 11.01
C LEU A 114 -1.48 -4.18 10.02
N ALA A 115 -1.34 -3.69 8.78
CA ALA A 115 -2.28 -4.00 7.71
C ALA A 115 -2.34 -5.52 7.50
N ASP A 116 -3.56 -6.07 7.48
CA ASP A 116 -3.77 -7.52 7.40
C ASP A 116 -3.52 -8.08 6.00
N VAL A 117 -3.47 -7.19 5.00
CA VAL A 117 -3.14 -7.48 3.60
C VAL A 117 -2.22 -6.40 3.04
N SER A 118 -1.50 -6.71 1.97
CA SER A 118 -0.77 -5.70 1.18
C SER A 118 -1.79 -4.74 0.56
N LEU A 119 -1.60 -3.44 0.77
CA LEU A 119 -2.52 -2.40 0.29
C LEU A 119 -2.03 -1.72 -0.98
N ASP A 120 -0.72 -1.64 -1.16
CA ASP A 120 -0.08 -0.97 -2.29
C ASP A 120 1.32 -1.55 -2.49
N ASP A 121 1.91 -1.25 -3.63
CA ASP A 121 3.26 -1.63 -3.99
C ASP A 121 4.02 -0.38 -4.45
N GLN A 122 5.05 -0.03 -3.72
CA GLN A 122 5.84 1.16 -3.93
C GLN A 122 7.34 0.83 -3.84
N LEU A 123 8.15 1.49 -4.65
CA LEU A 123 9.60 1.40 -4.48
C LEU A 123 10.02 1.94 -3.11
N TYR A 124 10.94 1.24 -2.45
CA TYR A 124 11.56 1.75 -1.23
C TYR A 124 12.19 3.12 -1.44
N ASN A 125 12.87 3.28 -2.57
CA ASN A 125 13.35 4.57 -3.03
C ASN A 125 13.23 4.70 -4.55
N ARG A 126 12.75 5.86 -5.04
CA ARG A 126 12.57 6.11 -6.48
C ARG A 126 13.86 6.13 -7.26
N GLU A 127 14.92 6.59 -6.63
CA GLU A 127 16.26 6.60 -7.22
C GLU A 127 17.00 5.33 -6.82
N ALA A 128 17.66 4.67 -7.76
CA ALA A 128 18.53 3.53 -7.50
C ALA A 128 19.83 3.99 -6.83
N LYS A 129 19.79 4.22 -5.54
CA LYS A 129 20.94 4.61 -4.70
C LYS A 129 20.80 4.04 -3.30
N ASP A 130 21.90 3.94 -2.59
CA ASP A 130 21.89 3.59 -1.17
C ASP A 130 21.08 4.64 -0.40
N THR A 131 20.10 4.17 0.34
CA THR A 131 19.14 5.04 1.02
C THR A 131 18.68 4.42 2.33
N THR A 132 18.77 5.19 3.40
CA THR A 132 18.23 4.82 4.71
C THR A 132 16.73 5.13 4.79
N TRP A 133 16.04 4.58 5.79
CA TRP A 133 14.62 4.87 6.03
C TRP A 133 14.34 6.37 6.09
N GLU A 134 15.14 7.11 6.84
CA GLU A 134 15.03 8.55 7.01
C GLU A 134 14.88 9.30 5.67
N GLN A 135 15.62 8.89 4.64
CA GLN A 135 15.71 9.55 3.35
C GLN A 135 14.88 8.89 2.25
N SER A 136 14.23 7.77 2.54
CA SER A 136 13.53 6.98 1.53
C SER A 136 12.28 7.69 0.99
N SER A 137 12.00 7.50 -0.29
CA SER A 137 10.79 8.04 -0.91
C SER A 137 9.52 7.35 -0.39
N ILE A 138 9.61 6.08 0.02
CA ILE A 138 8.46 5.38 0.60
C ILE A 138 8.05 5.96 1.96
N ARG A 139 8.99 6.34 2.82
CA ARG A 139 8.68 7.04 4.06
C ARG A 139 7.94 8.35 3.80
N SER A 140 8.43 9.14 2.84
CA SER A 140 7.81 10.39 2.42
C SER A 140 6.39 10.16 1.88
N TRP A 141 6.20 9.15 1.05
CA TRP A 141 4.90 8.79 0.49
C TRP A 141 3.93 8.27 1.57
N LEU A 142 4.37 7.44 2.50
CA LEU A 142 3.51 6.94 3.58
C LEU A 142 2.96 8.09 4.45
N ASN A 143 3.76 9.10 4.74
CA ASN A 143 3.44 10.16 5.69
C ASN A 143 3.07 11.52 5.04
N GLY A 144 3.20 11.67 3.73
CA GLY A 144 2.94 12.92 3.02
C GLY A 144 4.00 13.99 3.28
N TYR A 145 5.28 13.60 3.28
CA TYR A 145 6.39 14.54 3.45
C TYR A 145 6.90 15.08 2.12
N GLY A 146 7.52 16.26 2.15
CA GLY A 146 8.24 16.82 0.98
C GLY A 146 7.35 16.94 -0.26
N GLU A 147 7.79 16.35 -1.35
CA GLU A 147 7.11 16.37 -2.65
C GLU A 147 5.84 15.50 -2.68
N GLU A 148 5.67 14.60 -1.73
CA GLU A 148 4.54 13.67 -1.65
C GLU A 148 3.27 14.29 -1.02
N LYS A 149 3.23 15.59 -0.86
CA LYS A 149 2.09 16.30 -0.21
C LYS A 149 0.76 16.09 -0.93
N GLU A 150 0.77 15.87 -2.24
CA GLU A 150 -0.48 15.78 -3.02
C GLU A 150 -1.00 14.37 -3.26
N LYS A 151 -0.11 13.38 -3.29
CA LYS A 151 -0.45 11.97 -3.56
C LYS A 151 0.31 11.07 -2.61
N ASN A 152 -0.22 10.84 -1.44
CA ASN A 152 0.40 10.02 -0.41
C ASN A 152 -0.60 9.06 0.21
N PHE A 153 -0.07 8.05 0.89
CA PHE A 153 -0.89 7.03 1.53
C PHE A 153 -1.76 7.63 2.64
N LYS A 154 -1.19 8.40 3.55
CA LYS A 154 -1.89 8.95 4.70
C LYS A 154 -3.15 9.73 4.30
N ASP A 155 -3.03 10.65 3.35
CA ASP A 155 -4.16 11.49 2.94
C ASP A 155 -5.15 10.76 2.04
N THR A 156 -4.71 9.69 1.38
CA THR A 156 -5.58 8.79 0.62
C THR A 156 -6.41 7.90 1.54
N ALA A 157 -5.77 7.33 2.56
CA ALA A 157 -6.35 6.29 3.41
C ALA A 157 -7.17 6.85 4.57
N PHE A 158 -6.80 8.01 5.11
CA PHE A 158 -7.38 8.53 6.36
C PHE A 158 -8.01 9.90 6.17
N ARG A 159 -9.24 10.06 6.68
CA ARG A 159 -9.89 11.36 6.78
C ARG A 159 -9.22 12.21 7.85
N GLU A 160 -9.42 13.50 7.83
CA GLU A 160 -8.79 14.44 8.77
C GLU A 160 -8.93 14.03 10.26
N LYS A 161 -10.12 13.63 10.69
CA LYS A 161 -10.35 13.13 12.05
C LYS A 161 -9.57 11.85 12.36
N GLU A 162 -9.44 10.96 11.39
CA GLU A 162 -8.68 9.74 11.52
C GLU A 162 -7.18 10.06 11.59
N GLN A 163 -6.70 10.99 10.78
CA GLN A 163 -5.30 11.42 10.82
C GLN A 163 -4.89 12.04 12.17
N GLN A 164 -5.82 12.72 12.85
CA GLN A 164 -5.59 13.27 14.18
C GLN A 164 -5.35 12.21 15.25
N ALA A 165 -5.87 11.00 15.05
CA ALA A 165 -5.66 9.86 15.96
C ALA A 165 -4.39 9.07 15.65
N LEU A 166 -3.71 9.31 14.52
CA LEU A 166 -2.44 8.67 14.22
C LEU A 166 -1.35 9.22 15.15
N VAL A 167 -0.74 8.33 15.91
CA VAL A 167 0.29 8.68 16.89
C VAL A 167 1.64 8.84 16.19
N ASN A 168 2.36 9.90 16.53
CA ASN A 168 3.74 10.09 16.10
C ASN A 168 4.65 9.19 16.94
N THR A 169 5.26 8.21 16.31
CA THR A 169 6.03 7.16 16.97
C THR A 169 7.51 7.34 16.70
N SER A 170 8.33 7.29 17.74
CA SER A 170 9.79 7.27 17.61
C SER A 170 10.26 5.89 17.16
N LEU A 171 10.96 5.83 16.05
CA LEU A 171 11.49 4.63 15.43
C LEU A 171 13.01 4.63 15.52
N GLN A 172 13.57 3.54 16.04
CA GLN A 172 15.00 3.28 15.99
C GLN A 172 15.35 2.62 14.66
N ASN A 173 16.16 3.29 13.87
CA ASN A 173 16.59 2.77 12.57
C ASN A 173 17.90 2.00 12.71
N LEU A 174 17.81 0.80 13.29
CA LEU A 174 18.96 -0.09 13.44
C LEU A 174 19.47 -0.54 12.07
N GLY A 175 20.78 -0.76 11.98
CA GLY A 175 21.40 -1.36 10.81
C GLY A 175 20.90 -2.79 10.56
N ASN A 176 20.94 -3.21 9.30
CA ASN A 176 20.63 -4.58 8.94
C ASN A 176 21.89 -5.44 9.05
N LEU A 177 21.94 -6.28 10.09
CA LEU A 177 23.09 -7.14 10.35
C LEU A 177 23.27 -8.25 9.32
N HIS A 178 22.21 -8.62 8.61
CA HIS A 178 22.28 -9.65 7.59
C HIS A 178 23.04 -9.18 6.34
N TYR A 179 22.85 -7.90 5.99
CA TYR A 179 23.47 -7.28 4.81
C TYR A 179 24.58 -6.28 5.14
N ASP A 180 24.97 -6.18 6.42
CA ASP A 180 25.99 -5.24 6.90
C ASP A 180 25.74 -3.80 6.45
N THR A 181 24.48 -3.36 6.52
CA THR A 181 24.07 -2.01 6.13
C THR A 181 23.72 -1.14 7.34
N VAL A 182 24.02 0.14 7.24
CA VAL A 182 23.67 1.12 8.29
C VAL A 182 22.18 1.46 8.26
N GLY A 183 21.57 1.68 9.44
CA GLY A 183 20.15 2.01 9.54
C GLY A 183 19.83 3.49 9.26
N GLY A 184 20.77 4.39 9.50
CA GLY A 184 20.55 5.83 9.43
C GLY A 184 20.07 6.42 10.77
N SER A 185 19.57 7.67 10.72
CA SER A 185 19.07 8.36 11.91
C SER A 185 17.73 7.80 12.36
N ASP A 186 17.47 7.87 13.65
CA ASP A 186 16.15 7.62 14.22
C ASP A 186 15.13 8.63 13.67
N THR A 187 13.89 8.19 13.50
CA THR A 187 12.82 9.02 12.93
C THR A 187 11.59 9.06 13.82
N ASN A 188 10.70 10.02 13.52
CA ASN A 188 9.38 10.06 14.11
C ASN A 188 8.34 9.99 12.99
N ASP A 189 7.57 8.92 12.95
CA ASP A 189 6.62 8.67 11.89
C ASP A 189 5.26 8.18 12.43
N ARG A 190 4.21 8.43 11.66
CA ARG A 190 2.86 7.94 11.98
C ARG A 190 2.56 6.61 11.29
N ILE A 191 3.15 6.43 10.13
CA ILE A 191 2.98 5.24 9.28
C ILE A 191 4.37 4.80 8.84
N PHE A 192 4.69 3.53 9.05
CA PHE A 192 6.02 2.99 8.80
C PHE A 192 5.96 1.52 8.39
N LEU A 193 7.05 1.04 7.83
CA LEU A 193 7.24 -0.36 7.50
C LEU A 193 7.87 -1.10 8.69
N LEU A 194 7.60 -2.38 8.79
CA LEU A 194 8.35 -3.25 9.70
C LEU A 194 9.81 -3.35 9.22
N ALA A 195 10.73 -3.31 10.16
CA ALA A 195 12.13 -3.61 9.87
C ALA A 195 12.32 -5.10 9.56
N GLU A 196 13.32 -5.45 8.76
CA GLU A 196 13.63 -6.85 8.44
C GLU A 196 13.80 -7.69 9.70
N MET A 197 14.48 -7.16 10.71
CA MET A 197 14.67 -7.82 11.99
C MET A 197 13.36 -8.11 12.73
N GLU A 198 12.33 -7.31 12.53
CA GLU A 198 11.00 -7.52 13.11
C GLU A 198 10.22 -8.62 12.37
N VAL A 199 10.49 -8.80 11.07
CA VAL A 199 9.80 -9.78 10.22
C VAL A 199 10.46 -11.15 10.29
N TYR A 200 11.76 -11.22 10.12
CA TYR A 200 12.49 -12.51 10.00
C TYR A 200 13.12 -12.99 11.31
N GLY A 201 13.12 -12.15 12.33
CA GLY A 201 13.61 -12.55 13.63
C GLY A 201 15.07 -13.01 13.61
N GLY A 202 16.01 -12.10 13.73
CA GLY A 202 17.30 -12.50 14.29
C GLY A 202 17.11 -12.98 15.74
N ALA A 203 18.09 -13.62 16.34
CA ALA A 203 18.03 -14.07 17.73
C ALA A 203 17.61 -12.96 18.73
N GLN A 204 17.72 -11.69 18.32
CA GLN A 204 17.28 -10.52 19.09
C GLN A 204 15.83 -10.09 18.78
N ALA A 205 15.30 -10.31 17.58
CA ALA A 205 13.92 -9.96 17.26
C ALA A 205 12.93 -10.88 17.98
N LEU A 206 13.29 -12.12 18.21
CA LEU A 206 12.53 -13.06 19.06
C LEU A 206 12.45 -12.59 20.52
N THR A 207 13.39 -11.78 20.98
CA THR A 207 13.39 -11.24 22.35
C THR A 207 12.57 -9.94 22.48
N HIS A 208 12.25 -9.27 21.40
CA HIS A 208 11.42 -8.06 21.43
C HIS A 208 9.92 -8.33 21.22
N GLY A 209 9.53 -9.58 21.09
CA GLY A 209 8.13 -10.00 21.26
C GLY A 209 7.15 -9.57 20.16
N PHE A 210 7.62 -8.96 19.07
CA PHE A 210 6.72 -8.46 18.04
C PHE A 210 6.08 -9.58 17.21
N ILE A 211 6.82 -10.65 16.94
CA ILE A 211 6.36 -11.74 16.06
C ILE A 211 6.16 -13.06 16.81
N SER A 212 6.79 -13.26 17.95
CA SER A 212 6.69 -14.51 18.71
C SER A 212 5.31 -14.79 19.33
N ASN A 213 4.39 -13.83 19.29
CA ASN A 213 3.05 -13.96 19.87
C ASN A 213 1.91 -13.94 18.84
N TYR A 214 2.22 -14.09 17.53
CA TYR A 214 1.19 -14.08 16.48
C TYR A 214 1.26 -15.30 15.58
#